data_fa95abd3f577aafc5810e46d7ef7a539
#
_entry.id   fa95abd3f577aafc5810e46d7ef7a539
#
_cell.length_a   1.000
_cell.length_b   1.000
_cell.length_c   1.000
_cell.angle_alpha   90.00
_cell.angle_beta   90.00
_cell.angle_gamma   90.00
#
_symmetry.space_group_name_H-M   'P 1'
#
loop_
_entity.id
_entity.type
_entity.pdbx_description
1 polymer ?
#
loop_
_entity_poly.entity_id
_entity_poly.type
_entity_poly.pdbx_seq_one_letter_code
_entity_poly.pdbx_strand_id
1 'polypeptide(L)'
;MSFNISLTSNYKFRGQDQDYSKTRSFKPALQGGVDYAFSNGFYVGNWNSTINWTKYLPSGDDSKIEIDVYGGYKFKAGAVDLDVGALTYYYPGASGANTTEVYLGAAYGPVSAKYFHTVSKGYFGLGKEYLVGEGRGTGYLNLAFAQEVMPKVTFKASLGFTDLKSAANSAGLPDYMDYSVGASYDLGSGLALAGAVVGGNKKNSYLYPASVDTSGKSINKGTLVVTLTKTL
;
A
#
# COMPACT_ATOMS: atom_id res chain seq x y z
N MET A 1 8.00 -21.46 3.67
CA MET A 1 8.68 -20.19 3.35
C MET A 1 8.46 -19.95 1.88
N SER A 2 8.10 -18.72 1.51
CA SER A 2 7.87 -18.30 0.12
C SER A 2 8.64 -17.01 -0.15
N PHE A 3 9.10 -16.84 -1.37
CA PHE A 3 9.76 -15.63 -1.86
C PHE A 3 8.99 -15.11 -3.06
N ASN A 4 8.99 -13.80 -3.25
CA ASN A 4 8.46 -13.20 -4.46
C ASN A 4 9.35 -12.07 -4.94
N ILE A 5 9.32 -11.82 -6.25
CA ILE A 5 9.91 -10.67 -6.89
C ILE A 5 8.96 -10.18 -7.98
N SER A 6 8.79 -8.87 -8.10
CA SER A 6 7.88 -8.26 -9.07
C SER A 6 8.51 -7.05 -9.74
N LEU A 7 8.15 -6.84 -10.99
CA LEU A 7 8.37 -5.61 -11.73
C LEU A 7 7.01 -5.00 -12.06
N THR A 8 6.74 -3.80 -11.55
CA THR A 8 5.48 -3.09 -11.80
C THR A 8 5.72 -1.83 -12.62
N SER A 9 4.76 -1.48 -13.48
CA SER A 9 4.83 -0.26 -14.31
C SER A 9 4.64 1.03 -13.51
N ASN A 10 4.04 0.96 -12.33
CA ASN A 10 3.92 2.02 -11.34
C ASN A 10 3.60 1.40 -9.97
N TYR A 11 4.21 1.92 -8.92
CA TYR A 11 3.84 1.56 -7.56
C TYR A 11 2.81 2.57 -7.02
N LYS A 12 1.65 2.07 -6.65
CA LYS A 12 0.61 2.83 -5.94
C LYS A 12 0.29 2.18 -4.60
N PHE A 13 0.43 2.95 -3.53
CA PHE A 13 0.05 2.54 -2.19
C PHE A 13 -1.22 3.31 -1.78
N ARG A 14 -2.28 2.60 -1.38
CA ARG A 14 -3.58 3.20 -1.04
C ARG A 14 -4.02 4.23 -2.10
N GLY A 15 -3.90 3.87 -3.39
CA GLY A 15 -4.28 4.72 -4.53
C GLY A 15 -3.29 5.83 -4.91
N GLN A 16 -2.24 6.08 -4.12
CA GLN A 16 -1.28 7.16 -4.30
C GLN A 16 0.01 6.70 -4.96
N ASP A 17 0.54 7.47 -5.90
CA ASP A 17 1.85 7.21 -6.51
C ASP A 17 2.97 7.23 -5.47
N GLN A 18 3.90 6.28 -5.56
CA GLN A 18 5.08 6.18 -4.69
C GLN A 18 6.38 6.64 -5.39
N ASP A 19 6.29 6.95 -6.67
CA ASP A 19 7.34 7.62 -7.44
C ASP A 19 6.85 8.99 -7.92
N TYR A 20 7.49 10.06 -7.46
CA TYR A 20 7.17 11.45 -7.80
C TYR A 20 8.14 12.04 -8.84
N SER A 21 9.03 11.24 -9.45
CA SER A 21 10.02 11.74 -10.42
C SER A 21 9.38 12.39 -11.64
N LYS A 22 8.16 12.01 -11.99
CA LYS A 22 7.39 12.54 -13.11
C LYS A 22 5.90 12.22 -12.94
N THR A 23 5.06 12.95 -13.65
CA THR A 23 3.60 12.78 -13.59
C THR A 23 3.05 11.76 -14.60
N ARG A 24 3.90 11.14 -15.41
CA ARG A 24 3.54 10.07 -16.35
C ARG A 24 3.24 8.78 -15.60
N SER A 25 2.41 7.92 -16.19
CA SER A 25 1.99 6.66 -15.56
C SER A 25 3.08 5.59 -15.54
N PHE A 26 4.03 5.62 -16.46
CA PHE A 26 5.11 4.63 -16.50
C PHE A 26 6.28 5.07 -15.61
N LYS A 27 6.34 4.49 -14.41
CA LYS A 27 7.33 4.73 -13.34
C LYS A 27 7.63 3.39 -12.66
N PRO A 28 8.45 2.54 -13.32
CA PRO A 28 8.62 1.17 -12.87
C PRO A 28 9.23 1.09 -11.47
N ALA A 29 8.74 0.15 -10.69
CA ALA A 29 9.30 -0.20 -9.39
C ALA A 29 9.66 -1.68 -9.34
N LEU A 30 10.80 -1.99 -8.73
CA LEU A 30 11.19 -3.33 -8.36
C LEU A 30 10.70 -3.61 -6.95
N GLN A 31 9.99 -4.72 -6.77
CA GLN A 31 9.36 -5.11 -5.51
C GLN A 31 9.68 -6.57 -5.21
N GLY A 32 9.63 -6.94 -3.92
CA GLY A 32 9.80 -8.34 -3.55
C GLY A 32 9.90 -8.52 -2.05
N GLY A 33 9.81 -9.77 -1.63
CA GLY A 33 9.82 -10.08 -0.21
C GLY A 33 9.90 -11.57 0.10
N VAL A 34 9.83 -11.86 1.38
CA VAL A 34 9.85 -13.20 1.94
C VAL A 34 8.82 -13.33 3.04
N ASP A 35 8.10 -14.46 3.04
CA ASP A 35 7.13 -14.82 4.08
C ASP A 35 7.49 -16.16 4.69
N TYR A 36 7.33 -16.27 6.00
CA TYR A 36 7.41 -17.52 6.73
C TYR A 36 6.17 -17.74 7.57
N ALA A 37 5.42 -18.79 7.25
CA ALA A 37 4.26 -19.22 8.02
C ALA A 37 4.61 -20.42 8.89
N PHE A 38 4.36 -20.31 10.19
CA PHE A 38 4.48 -21.39 11.15
C PHE A 38 3.24 -22.29 11.12
N SER A 39 3.39 -23.55 11.50
CA SER A 39 2.27 -24.51 11.53
C SER A 39 1.18 -24.18 12.55
N ASN A 40 1.49 -23.34 13.54
CA ASN A 40 0.57 -22.93 14.60
C ASN A 40 -0.25 -21.66 14.27
N GLY A 41 -0.16 -21.15 13.03
CA GLY A 41 -0.88 -19.96 12.60
C GLY A 41 -0.14 -18.64 12.70
N PHE A 42 0.99 -18.58 13.42
CA PHE A 42 1.87 -17.41 13.39
C PHE A 42 2.53 -17.25 12.02
N TYR A 43 2.84 -16.03 11.65
CA TYR A 43 3.66 -15.72 10.49
C TYR A 43 4.49 -14.46 10.69
N VAL A 44 5.57 -14.38 9.96
CA VAL A 44 6.41 -13.18 9.82
C VAL A 44 6.76 -12.99 8.36
N GLY A 45 6.97 -11.76 7.96
CA GLY A 45 7.36 -11.46 6.58
C GLY A 45 8.07 -10.13 6.46
N ASN A 46 8.68 -9.98 5.30
CA ASN A 46 9.28 -8.74 4.85
C ASN A 46 8.89 -8.52 3.39
N TRP A 47 8.56 -7.28 3.05
CA TRP A 47 8.34 -6.86 1.69
C TRP A 47 9.07 -5.55 1.43
N ASN A 48 9.50 -5.32 0.20
CA ASN A 48 10.31 -4.16 -0.15
C ASN A 48 9.89 -3.61 -1.51
N SER A 49 10.07 -2.31 -1.71
CA SER A 49 9.86 -1.64 -2.99
C SER A 49 10.81 -0.48 -3.19
N THR A 50 11.23 -0.27 -4.43
CA THR A 50 11.86 0.99 -4.82
C THR A 50 10.81 2.11 -4.81
N ILE A 51 11.18 3.26 -4.26
CA ILE A 51 10.37 4.47 -4.14
C ILE A 51 11.22 5.73 -4.36
N ASN A 52 10.59 6.91 -4.40
CA ASN A 52 11.31 8.19 -4.29
C ASN A 52 10.49 9.33 -3.68
N TRP A 53 9.26 9.08 -3.23
CA TRP A 53 8.39 10.13 -2.72
C TRP A 53 8.96 10.85 -1.48
N THR A 54 9.75 10.16 -0.65
CA THR A 54 10.36 10.72 0.57
C THR A 54 11.30 11.89 0.28
N LYS A 55 11.96 11.91 -0.89
CA LYS A 55 12.80 13.01 -1.37
C LYS A 55 12.07 14.36 -1.38
N TYR A 56 10.77 14.35 -1.46
CA TYR A 56 9.93 15.54 -1.57
C TYR A 56 9.30 15.94 -0.23
N LEU A 57 9.68 15.28 0.86
CA LEU A 57 9.31 15.70 2.20
C LEU A 57 10.02 17.02 2.58
N PRO A 58 9.39 17.86 3.41
CA PRO A 58 9.98 19.13 3.84
C PRO A 58 11.33 19.01 4.54
N SER A 59 11.61 17.87 5.17
CA SER A 59 12.91 17.58 5.83
C SER A 59 14.08 17.43 4.85
N GLY A 60 13.82 17.18 3.56
CA GLY A 60 14.85 16.84 2.59
C GLY A 60 15.42 15.43 2.74
N ASP A 61 14.78 14.58 3.57
CA ASP A 61 15.15 13.18 3.72
C ASP A 61 14.89 12.42 2.41
N ASP A 62 15.74 11.43 2.11
CA ASP A 62 15.65 10.72 0.84
C ASP A 62 15.89 9.22 1.03
N SER A 63 14.81 8.45 1.08
CA SER A 63 14.87 6.99 0.96
C SER A 63 14.57 6.55 -0.47
N LYS A 64 15.37 5.64 -0.98
CA LYS A 64 15.16 5.01 -2.29
C LYS A 64 14.40 3.70 -2.20
N ILE A 65 14.16 3.23 -0.98
CA ILE A 65 13.53 1.95 -0.70
C ILE A 65 12.56 2.07 0.46
N GLU A 66 11.43 1.39 0.34
CA GLU A 66 10.51 1.04 1.41
C GLU A 66 10.81 -0.38 1.86
N ILE A 67 10.90 -0.59 3.17
CA ILE A 67 11.12 -1.89 3.80
C ILE A 67 9.99 -2.11 4.79
N ASP A 68 9.15 -3.11 4.52
CA ASP A 68 8.04 -3.48 5.37
C ASP A 68 8.39 -4.74 6.14
N VAL A 69 8.25 -4.69 7.47
CA VAL A 69 8.39 -5.84 8.34
C VAL A 69 7.07 -6.06 9.06
N TYR A 70 6.55 -7.25 8.95
CA TYR A 70 5.25 -7.59 9.52
C TYR A 70 5.22 -8.97 10.16
N GLY A 71 4.27 -9.14 11.06
CA GLY A 71 3.97 -10.43 11.65
C GLY A 71 2.58 -10.46 12.25
N GLY A 72 2.04 -11.64 12.38
CA GLY A 72 0.68 -11.80 12.86
C GLY A 72 0.31 -13.23 13.16
N TYR A 73 -0.98 -13.41 13.40
CA TYR A 73 -1.59 -14.69 13.70
C TYR A 73 -2.88 -14.87 12.89
N LYS A 74 -2.93 -15.95 12.11
CA LYS A 74 -4.12 -16.35 11.33
C LYS A 74 -4.82 -17.53 11.99
N PHE A 75 -6.14 -17.44 12.09
CA PHE A 75 -6.96 -18.50 12.65
C PHE A 75 -8.36 -18.50 12.02
N LYS A 76 -9.11 -19.58 12.25
CA LYS A 76 -10.49 -19.70 11.76
C LYS A 76 -11.49 -19.53 12.90
N ALA A 77 -12.57 -18.78 12.62
CA ALA A 77 -13.76 -18.72 13.45
C ALA A 77 -14.95 -19.20 12.59
N GLY A 78 -15.25 -20.47 12.67
CA GLY A 78 -16.21 -21.13 11.76
C GLY A 78 -15.73 -21.08 10.32
N ALA A 79 -16.52 -20.47 9.44
CA ALA A 79 -16.19 -20.32 8.01
C ALA A 79 -15.39 -19.04 7.69
N VAL A 80 -15.10 -18.20 8.68
CA VAL A 80 -14.38 -16.95 8.51
C VAL A 80 -12.89 -17.15 8.84
N ASP A 81 -12.01 -16.75 7.94
CA ASP A 81 -10.58 -16.64 8.19
C ASP A 81 -10.29 -15.29 8.85
N LEU A 82 -9.61 -15.30 9.99
CA LEU A 82 -9.23 -14.11 10.76
C LEU A 82 -7.72 -13.92 10.74
N ASP A 83 -7.28 -12.66 10.72
CA ASP A 83 -5.87 -12.24 10.67
C ASP A 83 -5.65 -11.03 11.58
N VAL A 84 -4.79 -11.16 12.59
CA VAL A 84 -4.38 -10.07 13.48
C VAL A 84 -2.88 -9.92 13.46
N GLY A 85 -2.39 -8.68 13.45
CA GLY A 85 -0.95 -8.49 13.40
C GLY A 85 -0.51 -7.04 13.47
N ALA A 86 0.79 -6.84 13.23
CA ALA A 86 1.41 -5.53 13.14
C ALA A 86 2.32 -5.46 11.90
N LEU A 87 2.49 -4.24 11.41
CA LEU A 87 3.28 -3.92 10.23
C LEU A 87 4.02 -2.61 10.48
N THR A 88 5.31 -2.58 10.21
CA THR A 88 6.13 -1.37 10.22
C THR A 88 6.67 -1.11 8.83
N TYR A 89 6.40 0.07 8.33
CA TYR A 89 7.00 0.65 7.13
C TYR A 89 8.25 1.41 7.56
N TYR A 90 9.40 1.00 7.06
CA TYR A 90 10.69 1.59 7.37
C TYR A 90 11.32 2.20 6.13
N TYR A 91 11.74 3.46 6.24
CA TYR A 91 12.36 4.23 5.16
C TYR A 91 13.78 4.62 5.56
N PRO A 92 14.83 3.85 5.15
CA PRO A 92 16.22 4.17 5.45
C PRO A 92 16.60 5.58 4.99
N GLY A 93 17.07 6.41 5.92
CA GLY A 93 17.40 7.81 5.65
C GLY A 93 16.24 8.81 5.69
N ALA A 94 15.00 8.32 5.93
CA ALA A 94 13.79 9.15 6.04
C ALA A 94 12.94 8.73 7.25
N SER A 95 13.53 8.75 8.44
CA SER A 95 12.92 8.19 9.66
C SER A 95 11.59 8.83 10.05
N GLY A 96 11.35 10.09 9.68
CA GLY A 96 10.08 10.78 9.91
C GLY A 96 8.92 10.22 9.08
N ALA A 97 9.21 9.44 8.02
CA ALA A 97 8.21 8.73 7.24
C ALA A 97 7.83 7.36 7.84
N ASN A 98 8.63 6.84 8.77
CA ASN A 98 8.38 5.52 9.37
C ASN A 98 7.00 5.47 10.01
N THR A 99 6.29 4.38 9.73
CA THR A 99 4.91 4.19 10.18
C THR A 99 4.75 2.78 10.72
N THR A 100 4.07 2.65 11.87
CA THR A 100 3.70 1.34 12.43
C THR A 100 2.20 1.28 12.58
N GLU A 101 1.61 0.21 12.09
CA GLU A 101 0.18 -0.08 12.15
C GLU A 101 -0.07 -1.43 12.82
N VAL A 102 -1.14 -1.54 13.57
CA VAL A 102 -1.76 -2.82 13.93
C VAL A 102 -2.95 -3.06 13.03
N TYR A 103 -3.29 -4.33 12.78
CA TYR A 103 -4.40 -4.64 11.89
C TYR A 103 -5.24 -5.82 12.36
N LEU A 104 -6.49 -5.79 11.90
CA LEU A 104 -7.45 -6.88 12.00
C LEU A 104 -8.03 -7.13 10.61
N GLY A 105 -8.00 -8.38 10.16
CA GLY A 105 -8.57 -8.82 8.89
C GLY A 105 -9.57 -9.95 9.09
N ALA A 106 -10.55 -10.01 8.19
CA ALA A 106 -11.51 -11.09 8.07
C ALA A 106 -11.74 -11.42 6.60
N ALA A 107 -11.86 -12.73 6.27
CA ALA A 107 -12.17 -13.16 4.92
C ALA A 107 -13.23 -14.29 4.94
N TYR A 108 -14.16 -14.23 3.98
CA TYR A 108 -15.18 -15.24 3.76
C TYR A 108 -15.42 -15.42 2.26
N GLY A 109 -15.09 -16.60 1.75
CA GLY A 109 -15.15 -16.87 0.31
C GLY A 109 -14.28 -15.86 -0.48
N PRO A 110 -14.84 -15.19 -1.52
CA PRO A 110 -14.09 -14.27 -2.34
C PRO A 110 -13.95 -12.86 -1.75
N VAL A 111 -14.59 -12.55 -0.62
CA VAL A 111 -14.60 -11.21 -0.02
C VAL A 111 -13.70 -11.16 1.21
N SER A 112 -13.06 -10.01 1.41
CA SER A 112 -12.28 -9.74 2.63
C SER A 112 -12.40 -8.28 3.05
N ALA A 113 -12.21 -8.05 4.35
CA ALA A 113 -12.09 -6.73 4.95
C ALA A 113 -10.85 -6.72 5.83
N LYS A 114 -10.05 -5.65 5.77
CA LYS A 114 -8.89 -5.47 6.65
C LYS A 114 -8.81 -4.02 7.11
N TYR A 115 -8.76 -3.83 8.42
CA TYR A 115 -8.62 -2.52 9.05
C TYR A 115 -7.22 -2.38 9.63
N PHE A 116 -6.58 -1.27 9.35
CA PHE A 116 -5.27 -0.87 9.88
C PHE A 116 -5.45 0.35 10.77
N HIS A 117 -4.74 0.38 11.89
CA HIS A 117 -4.73 1.48 12.82
C HIS A 117 -3.30 1.91 13.13
N THR A 118 -2.97 3.15 12.84
CA THR A 118 -1.63 3.70 13.08
C THR A 118 -1.38 3.89 14.56
N VAL A 119 -0.34 3.26 15.08
CA VAL A 119 0.08 3.33 16.49
C VAL A 119 1.35 4.16 16.67
N SER A 120 2.15 4.38 15.63
CA SER A 120 3.30 5.29 15.64
C SER A 120 2.87 6.76 15.69
N LYS A 121 3.77 7.64 16.09
CA LYS A 121 3.53 9.11 16.06
C LYS A 121 3.43 9.65 14.64
N GLY A 122 4.27 9.13 13.72
CA GLY A 122 4.25 9.44 12.30
C GLY A 122 3.27 8.58 11.51
N TYR A 123 2.79 9.13 10.40
CA TYR A 123 2.02 8.44 9.37
C TYR A 123 2.52 8.92 8.01
N PHE A 124 3.43 8.17 7.38
CA PHE A 124 4.00 8.43 6.03
C PHE A 124 4.43 9.89 5.84
N GLY A 125 5.24 10.42 6.76
CA GLY A 125 5.67 11.82 6.75
C GLY A 125 4.64 12.83 7.28
N LEU A 126 3.42 12.40 7.59
CA LEU A 126 2.47 13.20 8.35
C LEU A 126 2.75 13.00 9.84
N GLY A 127 3.34 13.98 10.48
CA GLY A 127 3.69 13.92 11.89
C GLY A 127 4.27 15.24 12.36
N LYS A 128 4.64 15.31 13.63
CA LYS A 128 5.08 16.53 14.31
C LYS A 128 6.30 17.20 13.65
N GLU A 129 7.11 16.43 12.90
CA GLU A 129 8.35 16.93 12.28
C GLU A 129 8.12 17.49 10.86
N TYR A 130 7.04 17.08 10.17
CA TYR A 130 6.82 17.40 8.75
C TYR A 130 5.56 18.20 8.48
N LEU A 131 4.50 17.92 9.23
CA LEU A 131 3.23 18.65 9.18
C LEU A 131 2.67 18.77 10.60
N VAL A 132 1.64 19.53 10.76
CA VAL A 132 1.07 19.85 12.07
C VAL A 132 0.44 18.62 12.73
N GLY A 133 1.03 18.13 13.85
CA GLY A 133 0.40 17.15 14.73
C GLY A 133 0.88 15.70 14.57
N GLU A 134 0.25 14.79 15.32
CA GLU A 134 0.55 13.36 15.29
C GLU A 134 -0.31 12.62 14.25
N GLY A 135 0.29 11.66 13.50
CA GLY A 135 -0.42 10.76 12.61
C GLY A 135 -1.08 9.57 13.31
N ARG A 136 -0.75 9.36 14.61
CA ARG A 136 -1.32 8.28 15.44
C ARG A 136 -2.83 8.36 15.46
N GLY A 137 -3.49 7.21 15.29
CA GLY A 137 -4.94 7.10 15.24
C GLY A 137 -5.52 7.24 13.85
N THR A 138 -4.69 7.47 12.82
CA THR A 138 -5.15 7.34 11.42
C THR A 138 -5.58 5.91 11.15
N GLY A 139 -6.75 5.76 10.54
CA GLY A 139 -7.35 4.48 10.18
C GLY A 139 -7.32 4.25 8.67
N TYR A 140 -7.22 2.97 8.27
CA TYR A 140 -7.43 2.56 6.89
C TYR A 140 -8.24 1.26 6.84
N LEU A 141 -9.41 1.31 6.19
CA LEU A 141 -10.24 0.14 5.92
C LEU A 141 -10.10 -0.24 4.45
N ASN A 142 -9.73 -1.48 4.18
CA ASN A 142 -9.74 -2.07 2.84
C ASN A 142 -10.81 -3.15 2.75
N LEU A 143 -11.68 -3.02 1.75
CA LEU A 143 -12.64 -4.05 1.35
C LEU A 143 -12.17 -4.61 0.01
N ALA A 144 -12.08 -5.94 -0.11
CA ALA A 144 -11.56 -6.55 -1.33
C ALA A 144 -12.40 -7.76 -1.77
N PHE A 145 -12.37 -8.00 -3.06
CA PHE A 145 -12.97 -9.14 -3.74
C PHE A 145 -11.93 -9.77 -4.67
N ALA A 146 -11.80 -11.10 -4.61
CA ALA A 146 -10.92 -11.85 -5.52
C ALA A 146 -11.57 -13.19 -5.87
N GLN A 147 -11.81 -13.42 -7.16
CA GLN A 147 -12.44 -14.65 -7.65
C GLN A 147 -11.80 -15.11 -8.95
N GLU A 148 -11.45 -16.38 -9.04
CA GLU A 148 -11.13 -17.01 -10.32
C GLU A 148 -12.41 -17.08 -11.16
N VAL A 149 -12.45 -16.33 -12.26
CA VAL A 149 -13.62 -16.19 -13.14
C VAL A 149 -13.53 -17.08 -14.39
N MET A 150 -12.33 -17.51 -14.74
CA MET A 150 -12.04 -18.54 -15.73
C MET A 150 -10.67 -19.16 -15.41
N PRO A 151 -10.33 -20.35 -15.94
CA PRO A 151 -9.06 -21.01 -15.66
C PRO A 151 -7.87 -20.06 -15.78
N LYS A 152 -7.08 -19.95 -14.70
CA LYS A 152 -5.89 -19.09 -14.59
C LYS A 152 -6.16 -17.57 -14.58
N VAL A 153 -7.41 -17.12 -14.65
CA VAL A 153 -7.77 -15.70 -14.60
C VAL A 153 -8.50 -15.38 -13.31
N THR A 154 -7.89 -14.58 -12.47
CA THR A 154 -8.51 -14.08 -11.23
C THR A 154 -8.89 -12.63 -11.40
N PHE A 155 -10.19 -12.31 -11.30
CA PHE A 155 -10.68 -10.95 -11.18
C PHE A 155 -10.44 -10.45 -9.76
N LYS A 156 -10.00 -9.18 -9.62
CA LYS A 156 -9.71 -8.54 -8.34
C LYS A 156 -10.28 -7.12 -8.31
N ALA A 157 -10.93 -6.78 -7.23
CA ALA A 157 -11.40 -5.42 -6.97
C ALA A 157 -11.19 -5.05 -5.50
N SER A 158 -10.90 -3.78 -5.21
CA SER A 158 -10.85 -3.28 -3.85
C SER A 158 -11.28 -1.82 -3.75
N LEU A 159 -11.79 -1.47 -2.56
CA LEU A 159 -12.08 -0.11 -2.12
C LEU A 159 -11.38 0.11 -0.78
N GLY A 160 -10.64 1.20 -0.67
CA GLY A 160 -9.97 1.63 0.53
C GLY A 160 -10.55 2.95 1.06
N PHE A 161 -10.56 3.10 2.38
CA PHE A 161 -11.06 4.30 3.08
C PHE A 161 -10.01 4.72 4.09
N THR A 162 -9.35 5.84 3.84
CA THR A 162 -8.40 6.45 4.76
C THR A 162 -9.10 7.52 5.58
N ASP A 163 -9.12 7.33 6.90
CA ASP A 163 -9.61 8.27 7.91
C ASP A 163 -8.38 8.89 8.60
N LEU A 164 -8.02 10.08 8.16
CA LEU A 164 -6.85 10.79 8.67
C LEU A 164 -7.13 11.37 10.06
N LYS A 165 -6.16 11.32 10.93
CA LYS A 165 -6.24 12.00 12.21
C LYS A 165 -6.51 13.50 12.00
N SER A 166 -7.37 14.08 12.84
CA SER A 166 -7.84 15.47 12.77
C SER A 166 -6.75 16.53 12.56
N ALA A 167 -5.52 16.27 13.01
CA ALA A 167 -4.38 17.16 12.77
C ALA A 167 -4.03 17.28 11.28
N ALA A 168 -4.09 16.18 10.52
CA ALA A 168 -3.86 16.20 9.07
C ALA A 168 -5.02 16.91 8.34
N ASN A 169 -6.27 16.68 8.77
CA ASN A 169 -7.44 17.38 8.24
C ASN A 169 -7.33 18.89 8.48
N SER A 170 -6.88 19.33 9.66
CA SER A 170 -6.63 20.74 9.97
C SER A 170 -5.51 21.35 9.11
N ALA A 171 -4.58 20.54 8.61
CA ALA A 171 -3.54 20.96 7.65
C ALA A 171 -4.03 20.93 6.18
N GLY A 172 -5.32 20.68 5.93
CA GLY A 172 -5.93 20.70 4.60
C GLY A 172 -5.87 19.40 3.83
N LEU A 173 -5.48 18.28 4.47
CA LEU A 173 -5.51 16.95 3.86
C LEU A 173 -6.80 16.22 4.27
N PRO A 174 -7.80 16.09 3.39
CA PRO A 174 -9.05 15.43 3.69
C PRO A 174 -8.88 13.90 3.70
N ASP A 175 -9.77 13.22 4.40
CA ASP A 175 -9.99 11.79 4.23
C ASP A 175 -10.24 11.46 2.77
N TYR A 176 -9.81 10.26 2.35
CA TYR A 176 -9.96 9.90 0.96
C TYR A 176 -10.28 8.41 0.79
N MET A 177 -10.80 8.10 -0.39
CA MET A 177 -11.05 6.74 -0.84
C MET A 177 -10.10 6.40 -1.97
N ASP A 178 -9.62 5.15 -1.98
CA ASP A 178 -8.90 4.57 -3.09
C ASP A 178 -9.64 3.36 -3.67
N TYR A 179 -9.26 2.98 -4.87
CA TYR A 179 -9.82 1.83 -5.57
C TYR A 179 -8.77 1.12 -6.41
N SER A 180 -8.99 -0.17 -6.59
CA SER A 180 -8.28 -1.00 -7.58
C SER A 180 -9.27 -1.93 -8.24
N VAL A 181 -9.23 -2.03 -9.57
CA VAL A 181 -10.02 -3.00 -10.34
C VAL A 181 -9.15 -3.56 -11.45
N GLY A 182 -9.07 -4.89 -11.52
CA GLY A 182 -8.23 -5.55 -12.51
C GLY A 182 -8.34 -7.05 -12.51
N ALA A 183 -7.38 -7.70 -13.17
CA ALA A 183 -7.26 -9.15 -13.21
C ALA A 183 -5.80 -9.59 -13.22
N SER A 184 -5.57 -10.83 -12.81
CA SER A 184 -4.27 -11.49 -12.94
C SER A 184 -4.41 -12.79 -13.74
N TYR A 185 -3.41 -13.09 -14.56
CA TYR A 185 -3.30 -14.31 -15.32
C TYR A 185 -2.11 -15.13 -14.82
N ASP A 186 -2.37 -16.39 -14.45
CA ASP A 186 -1.34 -17.34 -14.05
C ASP A 186 -0.66 -17.92 -15.32
N LEU A 187 0.60 -17.54 -15.51
CA LEU A 187 1.44 -18.03 -16.61
C LEU A 187 2.05 -19.42 -16.31
N GLY A 188 1.85 -19.92 -15.09
CA GLY A 188 2.43 -21.18 -14.63
C GLY A 188 3.81 -21.01 -13.99
N SER A 189 4.27 -22.07 -13.33
CA SER A 189 5.57 -22.12 -12.65
C SER A 189 5.82 -20.95 -11.69
N GLY A 190 4.77 -20.43 -11.02
CA GLY A 190 4.87 -19.30 -10.11
C GLY A 190 5.02 -17.93 -10.78
N LEU A 191 4.84 -17.83 -12.10
CA LEU A 191 4.85 -16.58 -12.85
C LEU A 191 3.42 -16.11 -13.09
N ALA A 192 3.13 -14.85 -12.79
CA ALA A 192 1.81 -14.23 -12.98
C ALA A 192 1.94 -12.83 -13.59
N LEU A 193 1.03 -12.49 -14.49
CA LEU A 193 0.87 -11.15 -15.05
C LEU A 193 -0.44 -10.56 -14.56
N ALA A 194 -0.39 -9.35 -14.00
CA ALA A 194 -1.55 -8.63 -13.52
C ALA A 194 -1.69 -7.27 -14.20
N GLY A 195 -2.92 -6.83 -14.41
CA GLY A 195 -3.25 -5.49 -14.85
C GLY A 195 -4.42 -4.95 -14.04
N ALA A 196 -4.29 -3.72 -13.51
CA ALA A 196 -5.35 -3.07 -12.73
C ALA A 196 -5.37 -1.57 -12.96
N VAL A 197 -6.54 -0.96 -12.91
CA VAL A 197 -6.69 0.49 -12.79
C VAL A 197 -6.75 0.82 -11.29
N VAL A 198 -5.77 1.61 -10.83
CA VAL A 198 -5.60 1.98 -9.43
C VAL A 198 -5.61 3.49 -9.30
N GLY A 199 -6.31 4.03 -8.31
CA GLY A 199 -6.33 5.47 -8.04
C GLY A 199 -7.15 5.82 -6.81
N GLY A 200 -7.35 7.11 -6.58
CA GLY A 200 -8.15 7.61 -5.47
C GLY A 200 -8.96 8.84 -5.82
N ASN A 201 -9.85 9.22 -4.91
CA ASN A 201 -10.58 10.48 -4.97
C ASN A 201 -9.76 11.66 -4.41
N LYS A 202 -10.38 12.80 -4.09
CA LYS A 202 -9.73 14.01 -3.53
C LYS A 202 -8.52 14.48 -4.32
N LYS A 203 -8.58 14.40 -5.64
CA LYS A 203 -7.47 14.68 -6.55
C LYS A 203 -6.89 16.09 -6.39
N ASN A 204 -7.70 17.06 -6.00
CA ASN A 204 -7.28 18.47 -5.83
C ASN A 204 -6.52 18.73 -4.52
N SER A 205 -6.57 17.79 -3.58
CA SER A 205 -5.88 17.90 -2.28
C SER A 205 -4.57 17.11 -2.25
N TYR A 206 -4.43 16.10 -3.10
CA TYR A 206 -3.27 15.21 -3.15
C TYR A 206 -2.53 15.40 -4.47
N LEU A 207 -1.69 16.43 -4.51
CA LEU A 207 -0.99 16.88 -5.72
C LEU A 207 0.47 16.42 -5.70
N TYR A 208 1.08 16.32 -6.88
CA TYR A 208 2.53 16.25 -6.98
C TYR A 208 3.15 17.53 -6.43
N PRO A 209 4.35 17.45 -5.82
CA PRO A 209 5.09 18.65 -5.42
C PRO A 209 5.31 19.61 -6.60
N ALA A 210 5.28 20.92 -6.34
CA ALA A 210 5.45 21.94 -7.37
C ALA A 210 6.80 21.83 -8.10
N SER A 211 7.82 21.26 -7.46
CA SER A 211 9.11 20.95 -8.09
C SER A 211 9.05 19.85 -9.17
N VAL A 212 7.96 19.08 -9.21
CA VAL A 212 7.71 18.02 -10.20
C VAL A 212 6.68 18.46 -11.22
N ASP A 213 5.61 19.12 -10.79
CA ASP A 213 4.52 19.54 -11.66
C ASP A 213 3.81 20.78 -11.11
N THR A 214 3.77 21.84 -11.93
CA THR A 214 3.08 23.11 -11.60
C THR A 214 1.65 23.14 -12.13
N SER A 215 1.21 22.14 -12.90
CA SER A 215 -0.13 22.10 -13.51
C SER A 215 -1.19 21.50 -12.60
N GLY A 216 -0.84 21.13 -11.36
CA GLY A 216 -1.78 20.59 -10.38
C GLY A 216 -2.20 19.13 -10.61
N LYS A 217 -1.33 18.33 -11.20
CA LYS A 217 -1.59 16.89 -11.35
C LYS A 217 -1.59 16.18 -10.01
N SER A 218 -2.48 15.21 -9.87
CA SER A 218 -2.71 14.49 -8.63
C SER A 218 -1.92 13.17 -8.56
N ILE A 219 -1.38 12.86 -7.38
CA ILE A 219 -0.84 11.54 -7.06
C ILE A 219 -1.94 10.48 -6.95
N ASN A 220 -3.20 10.90 -6.71
CA ASN A 220 -4.39 10.03 -6.64
C ASN A 220 -5.01 9.74 -8.03
N LYS A 221 -4.39 10.18 -9.13
CA LYS A 221 -4.93 9.92 -10.48
C LYS A 221 -5.09 8.42 -10.72
N GLY A 222 -6.17 8.03 -11.40
CA GLY A 222 -6.36 6.68 -11.90
C GLY A 222 -5.28 6.33 -12.94
N THR A 223 -4.62 5.19 -12.76
CA THR A 223 -3.51 4.74 -13.61
C THR A 223 -3.65 3.26 -13.87
N LEU A 224 -3.46 2.84 -15.12
CA LEU A 224 -3.28 1.42 -15.44
C LEU A 224 -1.90 0.98 -14.93
N VAL A 225 -1.91 0.01 -14.05
CA VAL A 225 -0.71 -0.61 -13.48
C VAL A 225 -0.62 -2.04 -14.02
N VAL A 226 0.53 -2.38 -14.58
CA VAL A 226 0.84 -3.74 -15.05
C VAL A 226 1.99 -4.28 -14.22
N THR A 227 1.85 -5.49 -13.69
CA THR A 227 2.83 -6.11 -12.80
C THR A 227 3.11 -7.53 -13.24
N LEU A 228 4.37 -7.86 -13.41
CA LEU A 228 4.86 -9.23 -13.58
C LEU A 228 5.47 -9.69 -12.25
N THR A 229 4.97 -10.81 -11.73
CA THR A 229 5.42 -11.39 -10.45
C THR A 229 5.93 -12.80 -10.64
N LYS A 230 7.06 -13.13 -10.04
CA LYS A 230 7.58 -14.48 -9.86
C LYS A 230 7.54 -14.85 -8.39
N THR A 231 6.87 -15.94 -8.05
CA THR A 231 6.89 -16.59 -6.73
C THR A 231 7.75 -17.84 -6.79
N LEU A 232 8.55 -18.07 -5.73
CA LEU A 232 9.50 -19.18 -5.57
C LEU A 232 9.21 -19.96 -4.28
#